data_c461e56e386f5674fc8e45101c8cf236
#
_entry.id   c461e56e386f5674fc8e45101c8cf236
#
_cell.length_a   1.000
_cell.length_b   1.000
_cell.length_c   1.000
_cell.angle_alpha   90.00
_cell.angle_beta   90.00
_cell.angle_gamma   90.00
#
_symmetry.space_group_name_H-M   'P 1'
#
loop_
_entity.id
_entity.type
_entity.pdbx_description
1 polymer ?
#
loop_
_entity_poly.entity_id
_entity_poly.type
_entity_poly.pdbx_seq_one_letter_code
_entity_poly.pdbx_strand_id
1 'polypeptide(L)'
;MSQIESKKHLIYILGTFAFFLFTIADTIIKLIGDFYKDTVIFSIASYSAIIPVCIYLLYRRSLDEIKTKNYKLHIIRGILMTLTYYFIVKGIILLPLSIAYPIILSAPVLLSVLGILVLKESLYLSKIISLILAMSAVFLVSGFSLSEGFNAQGVLFLILGVVALACLDFSVRVYGKNERTVALTFYSMIFTGTIFFIFSINNFQNILFKDFLIMVSAGLLDGVAMMILIYSLRRIEASFFSITHYSQIIFGIVISIFIFNHYPSPIELLGAAMIIVSGYLIYAKLKKLN
;
A
#
# COMPACT_ATOMS: atom_id res chain seq x y z
N MET A 1 33.79 0.23 -1.41
CA MET A 1 32.36 0.46 -1.81
C MET A 1 32.25 1.88 -2.34
N SER A 2 31.85 2.05 -3.60
CA SER A 2 31.72 3.39 -4.19
C SER A 2 30.61 4.19 -3.50
N GLN A 3 30.72 5.52 -3.47
CA GLN A 3 29.66 6.40 -2.92
C GLN A 3 28.29 6.17 -3.58
N ILE A 4 28.26 5.65 -4.79
CA ILE A 4 27.04 5.32 -5.54
C ILE A 4 26.36 4.06 -4.96
N GLU A 5 27.13 3.03 -4.58
CA GLU A 5 26.59 1.82 -3.95
C GLU A 5 26.02 2.11 -2.57
N SER A 6 26.75 2.91 -1.77
CA SER A 6 26.26 3.33 -0.44
C SER A 6 24.93 4.08 -0.52
N LYS A 7 24.74 4.97 -1.51
CA LYS A 7 23.46 5.67 -1.73
C LYS A 7 22.34 4.73 -2.15
N LYS A 8 22.62 3.72 -2.96
CA LYS A 8 21.61 2.72 -3.34
C LYS A 8 21.13 1.91 -2.13
N HIS A 9 22.05 1.42 -1.29
CA HIS A 9 21.70 0.69 -0.07
C HIS A 9 20.82 1.51 0.87
N LEU A 10 21.13 2.79 1.05
CA LEU A 10 20.30 3.68 1.88
C LEU A 10 18.86 3.77 1.36
N ILE A 11 18.65 3.85 0.05
CA ILE A 11 17.32 3.96 -0.54
C ILE A 11 16.52 2.65 -0.33
N TYR A 12 17.19 1.47 -0.38
CA TYR A 12 16.53 0.20 -0.04
C TYR A 12 16.08 0.16 1.42
N ILE A 13 16.95 0.57 2.34
CA ILE A 13 16.62 0.64 3.77
C ILE A 13 15.42 1.59 3.98
N LEU A 14 15.42 2.76 3.33
CA LEU A 14 14.31 3.70 3.41
C LEU A 14 13.00 3.09 2.85
N GLY A 15 13.06 2.40 1.71
CA GLY A 15 11.90 1.70 1.15
C GLY A 15 11.34 0.64 2.10
N THR A 16 12.20 -0.21 2.66
CA THR A 16 11.82 -1.21 3.66
C THR A 16 11.25 -0.57 4.93
N PHE A 17 11.84 0.54 5.38
CA PHE A 17 11.35 1.28 6.53
C PHE A 17 9.98 1.92 6.28
N ALA A 18 9.71 2.41 5.07
CA ALA A 18 8.38 2.90 4.71
C ALA A 18 7.32 1.80 4.84
N PHE A 19 7.60 0.58 4.36
CA PHE A 19 6.70 -0.56 4.50
C PHE A 19 6.53 -1.04 5.95
N PHE A 20 7.55 -0.92 6.76
CA PHE A 20 7.42 -1.13 8.20
C PHE A 20 6.46 -0.12 8.85
N LEU A 21 6.56 1.16 8.51
CA LEU A 21 5.65 2.20 9.01
C LEU A 21 4.20 1.96 8.56
N PHE A 22 3.97 1.56 7.30
CA PHE A 22 2.65 1.16 6.83
C PHE A 22 2.09 -0.02 7.64
N THR A 23 2.91 -1.04 7.90
CA THR A 23 2.47 -2.19 8.69
C THR A 23 2.07 -1.79 10.11
N ILE A 24 2.78 -0.85 10.73
CA ILE A 24 2.40 -0.32 12.05
C ILE A 24 1.08 0.47 11.95
N ALA A 25 0.92 1.33 10.94
CA ALA A 25 -0.31 2.08 10.73
C ALA A 25 -1.51 1.16 10.52
N ASP A 26 -1.38 0.14 9.67
CA ASP A 26 -2.39 -0.90 9.45
C ASP A 26 -2.76 -1.63 10.74
N THR A 27 -1.74 -1.93 11.58
CA THR A 27 -1.94 -2.58 12.89
C THR A 27 -2.75 -1.70 13.82
N ILE A 28 -2.42 -0.40 13.89
CA ILE A 28 -3.13 0.58 14.72
C ILE A 28 -4.59 0.69 14.26
N ILE A 29 -4.81 0.80 12.95
CA ILE A 29 -6.16 0.87 12.37
C ILE A 29 -6.95 -0.41 12.68
N LYS A 30 -6.31 -1.58 12.57
CA LYS A 30 -6.94 -2.86 12.88
C LYS A 30 -7.36 -2.95 14.35
N LEU A 31 -6.52 -2.48 15.28
CA LEU A 31 -6.83 -2.48 16.72
C LEU A 31 -8.00 -1.60 17.10
N ILE A 32 -8.27 -0.53 16.34
CA ILE A 32 -9.36 0.41 16.63
C ILE A 32 -10.58 0.18 15.74
N GLY A 33 -10.47 -0.66 14.72
CA GLY A 33 -11.48 -0.87 13.68
C GLY A 33 -12.80 -1.44 14.19
N ASP A 34 -12.78 -2.18 15.31
CA ASP A 34 -13.99 -2.74 15.90
C ASP A 34 -14.79 -1.74 16.76
N PHE A 35 -14.19 -0.60 17.13
CA PHE A 35 -14.78 0.37 18.06
C PHE A 35 -15.46 1.56 17.36
N TYR A 36 -15.01 1.90 16.14
CA TYR A 36 -15.47 3.08 15.42
C TYR A 36 -15.82 2.74 13.98
N LYS A 37 -16.72 3.55 13.38
CA LYS A 37 -17.01 3.40 11.95
C LYS A 37 -15.76 3.64 11.11
N ASP A 38 -15.51 2.77 10.16
CA ASP A 38 -14.34 2.84 9.29
C ASP A 38 -14.18 4.19 8.61
N THR A 39 -15.30 4.81 8.16
CA THR A 39 -15.26 6.11 7.50
C THR A 39 -14.74 7.21 8.41
N VAL A 40 -14.97 7.13 9.72
CA VAL A 40 -14.42 8.06 10.73
C VAL A 40 -12.91 7.86 10.83
N ILE A 41 -12.47 6.60 11.02
CA ILE A 41 -11.05 6.24 11.10
C ILE A 41 -10.32 6.72 9.85
N PHE A 42 -10.86 6.41 8.67
CA PHE A 42 -10.26 6.76 7.39
C PHE A 42 -10.19 8.27 7.17
N SER A 43 -11.20 9.02 7.59
CA SER A 43 -11.19 10.47 7.50
C SER A 43 -10.08 11.07 8.35
N ILE A 44 -10.02 10.69 9.64
CA ILE A 44 -9.01 11.21 10.58
C ILE A 44 -7.60 10.82 10.12
N ALA A 45 -7.37 9.55 9.77
CA ALA A 45 -6.08 9.07 9.31
C ALA A 45 -5.63 9.78 8.02
N SER A 46 -6.50 9.90 7.01
CA SER A 46 -6.15 10.56 5.74
C SER A 46 -5.81 12.03 5.92
N TYR A 47 -6.55 12.77 6.74
CA TYR A 47 -6.21 14.18 7.03
C TYR A 47 -4.91 14.28 7.84
N SER A 48 -4.69 13.39 8.79
CA SER A 48 -3.47 13.36 9.58
C SER A 48 -2.24 13.02 8.73
N ALA A 49 -2.40 12.20 7.69
CA ALA A 49 -1.33 11.89 6.73
C ALA A 49 -0.85 13.11 5.93
N ILE A 50 -1.63 14.19 5.88
CA ILE A 50 -1.22 15.44 5.23
C ILE A 50 -0.24 16.23 6.09
N ILE A 51 -0.28 16.06 7.41
CA ILE A 51 0.56 16.83 8.35
C ILE A 51 2.06 16.70 8.04
N PRO A 52 2.64 15.49 7.84
CA PRO A 52 4.05 15.35 7.45
C PRO A 52 4.37 16.04 6.12
N VAL A 53 3.44 16.01 5.17
CA VAL A 53 3.58 16.70 3.87
C VAL A 53 3.64 18.21 4.08
N CYS A 54 2.76 18.77 4.91
CA CYS A 54 2.77 20.20 5.24
C CYS A 54 4.04 20.60 5.98
N ILE A 55 4.51 19.80 6.94
CA ILE A 55 5.77 20.06 7.65
C ILE A 55 6.94 20.09 6.66
N TYR A 56 7.00 19.14 5.73
CA TYR A 56 8.02 19.11 4.69
C TYR A 56 7.98 20.35 3.80
N LEU A 57 6.81 20.79 3.36
CA LEU A 57 6.63 21.99 2.54
C LEU A 57 7.08 23.26 3.26
N LEU A 58 6.73 23.40 4.54
CA LEU A 58 7.15 24.51 5.39
C LEU A 58 8.68 24.52 5.59
N TYR A 59 9.26 23.36 5.87
CA TYR A 59 10.73 23.22 6.02
C TYR A 59 11.46 23.60 4.74
N ARG A 60 10.97 23.14 3.58
CA ARG A 60 11.55 23.44 2.26
C ARG A 60 11.24 24.86 1.78
N ARG A 61 10.31 25.57 2.44
CA ARG A 61 9.80 26.88 2.02
C ARG A 61 9.35 26.88 0.55
N SER A 62 8.78 25.80 0.08
CA SER A 62 8.44 25.59 -1.33
C SER A 62 7.01 25.10 -1.49
N LEU A 63 6.04 26.00 -1.30
CA LEU A 63 4.62 25.73 -1.60
C LEU A 63 4.36 25.45 -3.09
N ASP A 64 5.31 25.82 -3.96
CA ASP A 64 5.22 25.52 -5.38
C ASP A 64 5.26 24.01 -5.69
N GLU A 65 5.69 23.19 -4.72
CA GLU A 65 5.72 21.72 -4.89
C GLU A 65 4.33 21.08 -4.91
N ILE A 66 3.28 21.77 -4.49
CA ILE A 66 1.89 21.29 -4.62
C ILE A 66 1.17 21.85 -5.85
N LYS A 67 1.76 22.78 -6.59
CA LYS A 67 1.14 23.32 -7.79
C LYS A 67 1.04 22.25 -8.87
N THR A 68 -0.14 22.11 -9.46
CA THR A 68 -0.41 21.17 -10.56
C THR A 68 -1.17 21.88 -11.68
N LYS A 69 -1.02 21.36 -12.90
CA LYS A 69 -1.84 21.70 -14.07
C LYS A 69 -2.76 20.54 -14.47
N ASN A 70 -2.58 19.36 -13.86
CA ASN A 70 -3.29 18.13 -14.24
C ASN A 70 -4.34 17.72 -13.19
N TYR A 71 -5.35 18.57 -12.99
CA TYR A 71 -6.42 18.33 -12.01
C TYR A 71 -7.17 17.01 -12.25
N LYS A 72 -7.36 16.62 -13.52
CA LYS A 72 -8.02 15.35 -13.87
C LYS A 72 -7.28 14.15 -13.29
N LEU A 73 -5.95 14.15 -13.38
CA LEU A 73 -5.12 13.11 -12.80
C LEU A 73 -5.34 13.02 -11.27
N HIS A 74 -5.32 14.16 -10.59
CA HIS A 74 -5.48 14.20 -9.13
C HIS A 74 -6.87 13.74 -8.69
N ILE A 75 -7.94 14.06 -9.42
CA ILE A 75 -9.29 13.57 -9.17
C ILE A 75 -9.35 12.04 -9.34
N ILE A 76 -8.86 11.52 -10.46
CA ILE A 76 -8.82 10.06 -10.72
C ILE A 76 -8.01 9.36 -9.63
N ARG A 77 -6.85 9.88 -9.27
CA ARG A 77 -6.03 9.32 -8.20
C ARG A 77 -6.70 9.41 -6.83
N GLY A 78 -7.39 10.51 -6.55
CA GLY A 78 -8.18 10.66 -5.31
C GLY A 78 -9.27 9.59 -5.19
N ILE A 79 -10.01 9.33 -6.27
CA ILE A 79 -11.01 8.26 -6.33
C ILE A 79 -10.34 6.88 -6.12
N LEU A 80 -9.29 6.59 -6.88
CA LEU A 80 -8.57 5.32 -6.78
C LEU A 80 -7.97 5.12 -5.38
N MET A 81 -7.40 6.17 -4.77
CA MET A 81 -6.86 6.13 -3.42
C MET A 81 -7.96 5.87 -2.39
N THR A 82 -9.12 6.53 -2.53
CA THR A 82 -10.27 6.31 -1.66
C THR A 82 -10.76 4.88 -1.73
N LEU A 83 -10.90 4.31 -2.93
CA LEU A 83 -11.28 2.91 -3.12
C LEU A 83 -10.23 1.96 -2.56
N THR A 84 -8.95 2.21 -2.82
CA THR A 84 -7.83 1.42 -2.29
C THR A 84 -7.88 1.41 -0.77
N TYR A 85 -7.96 2.60 -0.16
CA TYR A 85 -7.95 2.74 1.29
C TYR A 85 -9.16 2.03 1.91
N TYR A 86 -10.36 2.26 1.37
CA TYR A 86 -11.58 1.62 1.85
C TYR A 86 -11.49 0.09 1.80
N PHE A 87 -11.17 -0.46 0.64
CA PHE A 87 -11.21 -1.90 0.45
C PHE A 87 -10.06 -2.62 1.14
N ILE A 88 -8.83 -2.09 1.10
CA ILE A 88 -7.69 -2.74 1.77
C ILE A 88 -7.87 -2.71 3.28
N VAL A 89 -8.22 -1.57 3.85
CA VAL A 89 -8.35 -1.47 5.31
C VAL A 89 -9.54 -2.27 5.83
N LYS A 90 -10.66 -2.30 5.10
CA LYS A 90 -11.77 -3.21 5.42
C LYS A 90 -11.32 -4.67 5.45
N GLY A 91 -10.53 -5.09 4.48
CA GLY A 91 -9.99 -6.43 4.44
C GLY A 91 -9.03 -6.72 5.59
N ILE A 92 -8.16 -5.77 5.93
CA ILE A 92 -7.21 -5.87 7.05
C ILE A 92 -7.93 -5.97 8.41
N ILE A 93 -9.02 -5.23 8.61
CA ILE A 93 -9.83 -5.31 9.83
C ILE A 93 -10.45 -6.72 9.95
N LEU A 94 -10.98 -7.26 8.87
CA LEU A 94 -11.73 -8.52 8.85
C LEU A 94 -10.85 -9.79 8.82
N LEU A 95 -9.57 -9.67 8.45
CA LEU A 95 -8.67 -10.81 8.25
C LEU A 95 -7.36 -10.63 9.03
N PRO A 96 -6.69 -11.73 9.41
CA PRO A 96 -5.31 -11.68 9.90
C PRO A 96 -4.37 -11.06 8.87
N LEU A 97 -3.33 -10.34 9.34
CA LEU A 97 -2.35 -9.70 8.46
C LEU A 97 -1.54 -10.71 7.64
N SER A 98 -1.33 -11.93 8.18
CA SER A 98 -0.68 -13.04 7.48
C SER A 98 -1.46 -13.52 6.23
N ILE A 99 -2.78 -13.35 6.24
CA ILE A 99 -3.66 -13.61 5.08
C ILE A 99 -3.77 -12.38 4.20
N ALA A 100 -3.92 -11.20 4.80
CA ALA A 100 -4.16 -9.97 4.07
C ALA A 100 -2.97 -9.57 3.18
N TYR A 101 -1.75 -9.61 3.69
CA TYR A 101 -0.58 -9.16 2.93
C TYR A 101 -0.24 -10.01 1.70
N PRO A 102 -0.27 -11.34 1.70
CA PRO A 102 -0.11 -12.11 0.46
C PRO A 102 -1.09 -11.68 -0.63
N ILE A 103 -2.34 -11.37 -0.27
CA ILE A 103 -3.34 -10.89 -1.24
C ILE A 103 -2.99 -9.48 -1.71
N ILE A 104 -2.72 -8.53 -0.80
CA ILE A 104 -2.38 -7.14 -1.13
C ILE A 104 -1.15 -7.06 -2.03
N LEU A 105 -0.13 -7.86 -1.73
CA LEU A 105 1.14 -7.85 -2.44
C LEU A 105 1.10 -8.56 -3.80
N SER A 106 -0.07 -9.01 -4.24
CA SER A 106 -0.31 -9.35 -5.65
C SER A 106 -0.50 -8.09 -6.54
N ALA A 107 -0.68 -6.89 -5.96
CA ALA A 107 -0.85 -5.65 -6.71
C ALA A 107 0.28 -5.35 -7.73
N PRO A 108 1.58 -5.52 -7.44
CA PRO A 108 2.64 -5.36 -8.42
C PRO A 108 2.52 -6.28 -9.64
N VAL A 109 1.91 -7.46 -9.45
CA VAL A 109 1.64 -8.42 -10.51
C VAL A 109 0.54 -7.89 -11.43
N LEU A 110 -0.57 -7.40 -10.86
CA LEU A 110 -1.63 -6.74 -11.63
C LEU A 110 -1.12 -5.49 -12.34
N LEU A 111 -0.26 -4.70 -11.71
CA LEU A 111 0.41 -3.57 -12.34
C LEU A 111 1.20 -4.01 -13.58
N SER A 112 1.86 -5.16 -13.51
CA SER A 112 2.57 -5.74 -14.66
C SER A 112 1.62 -6.17 -15.77
N VAL A 113 0.44 -6.71 -15.43
CA VAL A 113 -0.62 -7.03 -16.41
C VAL A 113 -1.09 -5.77 -17.12
N LEU A 114 -1.39 -4.70 -16.37
CA LEU A 114 -1.77 -3.40 -16.95
C LEU A 114 -0.67 -2.83 -17.86
N GLY A 115 0.60 -2.99 -17.49
CA GLY A 115 1.74 -2.62 -18.33
C GLY A 115 1.74 -3.35 -19.67
N ILE A 116 1.45 -4.66 -19.68
CA ILE A 116 1.37 -5.46 -20.90
C ILE A 116 0.17 -5.01 -21.76
N LEU A 117 -1.02 -4.92 -21.16
CA LEU A 117 -2.27 -4.68 -21.89
C LEU A 117 -2.35 -3.25 -22.44
N VAL A 118 -1.93 -2.25 -21.66
CA VAL A 118 -2.12 -0.83 -22.00
C VAL A 118 -0.86 -0.22 -22.62
N LEU A 119 0.33 -0.50 -22.04
CA LEU A 119 1.60 0.05 -22.53
C LEU A 119 2.28 -0.85 -23.55
N LYS A 120 1.68 -2.00 -23.87
CA LYS A 120 2.23 -3.00 -24.81
C LYS A 120 3.66 -3.43 -24.45
N GLU A 121 3.93 -3.53 -23.12
CA GLU A 121 5.21 -4.01 -22.65
C GLU A 121 5.45 -5.46 -23.08
N SER A 122 6.71 -5.80 -23.34
CA SER A 122 7.09 -7.15 -23.77
C SER A 122 6.73 -8.23 -22.76
N LEU A 123 6.16 -9.31 -23.25
CA LEU A 123 5.81 -10.50 -22.49
C LEU A 123 6.98 -11.48 -22.59
N TYR A 124 7.58 -11.84 -21.46
CA TYR A 124 8.64 -12.82 -21.40
C TYR A 124 8.30 -13.92 -20.39
N LEU A 125 8.87 -15.10 -20.56
CA LEU A 125 8.49 -16.30 -19.82
C LEU A 125 8.51 -16.11 -18.29
N SER A 126 9.54 -15.45 -17.74
CA SER A 126 9.62 -15.21 -16.30
C SER A 126 8.49 -14.29 -15.79
N LYS A 127 7.96 -13.38 -16.61
CA LYS A 127 6.80 -12.54 -16.28
C LYS A 127 5.52 -13.38 -16.23
N ILE A 128 5.36 -14.31 -17.18
CA ILE A 128 4.22 -15.25 -17.21
C ILE A 128 4.24 -16.16 -15.99
N ILE A 129 5.41 -16.77 -15.70
CA ILE A 129 5.55 -17.65 -14.51
C ILE A 129 5.27 -16.88 -13.23
N SER A 130 5.77 -15.63 -13.11
CA SER A 130 5.50 -14.76 -11.97
C SER A 130 4.00 -14.49 -11.80
N LEU A 131 3.30 -14.16 -12.91
CA LEU A 131 1.84 -13.93 -12.88
C LEU A 131 1.08 -15.15 -12.40
N ILE A 132 1.39 -16.32 -12.96
CA ILE A 132 0.75 -17.59 -12.57
C ILE A 132 1.02 -17.88 -11.10
N LEU A 133 2.27 -17.75 -10.65
CA LEU A 133 2.66 -18.05 -9.28
C LEU A 133 1.95 -17.13 -8.28
N ALA A 134 1.87 -15.83 -8.57
CA ALA A 134 1.17 -14.88 -7.70
C ALA A 134 -0.34 -15.12 -7.66
N MET A 135 -0.97 -15.39 -8.80
CA MET A 135 -2.38 -15.74 -8.84
C MET A 135 -2.67 -17.05 -8.08
N SER A 136 -1.81 -18.06 -8.25
CA SER A 136 -1.93 -19.32 -7.49
C SER A 136 -1.78 -19.08 -5.98
N ALA A 137 -0.89 -18.18 -5.55
CA ALA A 137 -0.72 -17.82 -4.14
C ALA A 137 -2.00 -17.17 -3.59
N VAL A 138 -2.59 -16.21 -4.32
CA VAL A 138 -3.83 -15.55 -3.91
C VAL A 138 -4.97 -16.57 -3.79
N PHE A 139 -5.14 -17.45 -4.77
CA PHE A 139 -6.15 -18.51 -4.72
C PHE A 139 -5.93 -19.46 -3.55
N LEU A 140 -4.69 -19.87 -3.30
CA LEU A 140 -4.34 -20.77 -2.21
C LEU A 140 -4.70 -20.15 -0.85
N VAL A 141 -4.24 -18.92 -0.58
CA VAL A 141 -4.48 -18.24 0.70
C VAL A 141 -5.95 -17.87 0.87
N SER A 142 -6.62 -17.40 -0.20
CA SER A 142 -8.04 -17.05 -0.15
C SER A 142 -8.92 -18.30 0.04
N GLY A 143 -8.62 -19.38 -0.68
CA GLY A 143 -9.34 -20.65 -0.56
C GLY A 143 -9.18 -21.26 0.83
N PHE A 144 -7.96 -21.25 1.39
CA PHE A 144 -7.70 -21.68 2.76
C PHE A 144 -8.46 -20.82 3.77
N SER A 145 -8.39 -19.49 3.64
CA SER A 145 -9.12 -18.57 4.50
C SER A 145 -10.62 -18.87 4.54
N LEU A 146 -11.23 -19.17 3.39
CA LEU A 146 -12.63 -19.50 3.32
C LEU A 146 -12.94 -20.86 3.94
N SER A 147 -12.06 -21.86 3.80
CA SER A 147 -12.24 -23.20 4.39
C SER A 147 -12.12 -23.19 5.91
N GLU A 148 -11.29 -22.33 6.48
CA GLU A 148 -11.16 -22.12 7.93
C GLU A 148 -12.25 -21.21 8.53
N GLY A 149 -13.22 -20.77 7.70
CA GLY A 149 -14.34 -19.96 8.15
C GLY A 149 -14.02 -18.48 8.37
N PHE A 150 -12.89 -17.97 7.84
CA PHE A 150 -12.61 -16.54 7.83
C PHE A 150 -13.61 -15.78 6.95
N ASN A 151 -13.73 -14.48 7.21
CA ASN A 151 -14.74 -13.64 6.58
C ASN A 151 -14.52 -13.51 5.06
N ALA A 152 -15.43 -14.10 4.26
CA ALA A 152 -15.39 -14.03 2.80
C ALA A 152 -15.46 -12.59 2.25
N GLN A 153 -16.14 -11.67 2.95
CA GLN A 153 -16.18 -10.26 2.58
C GLN A 153 -14.79 -9.63 2.72
N GLY A 154 -14.01 -10.04 3.72
CA GLY A 154 -12.64 -9.58 3.89
C GLY A 154 -11.75 -9.92 2.68
N VAL A 155 -11.85 -11.15 2.19
CA VAL A 155 -11.14 -11.60 0.97
C VAL A 155 -11.58 -10.79 -0.25
N LEU A 156 -12.90 -10.61 -0.44
CA LEU A 156 -13.44 -9.83 -1.54
C LEU A 156 -12.95 -8.38 -1.49
N PHE A 157 -12.98 -7.76 -0.31
CA PHE A 157 -12.49 -6.40 -0.13
C PHE A 157 -11.00 -6.29 -0.50
N LEU A 158 -10.16 -7.23 -0.06
CA LEU A 158 -8.74 -7.21 -0.44
C LEU A 158 -8.54 -7.32 -1.95
N ILE A 159 -9.27 -8.20 -2.63
CA ILE A 159 -9.17 -8.34 -4.10
C ILE A 159 -9.56 -7.04 -4.80
N LEU A 160 -10.67 -6.41 -4.40
CA LEU A 160 -11.11 -5.12 -4.96
C LEU A 160 -10.09 -4.01 -4.66
N GLY A 161 -9.53 -4.00 -3.46
CA GLY A 161 -8.51 -3.05 -3.04
C GLY A 161 -7.22 -3.20 -3.85
N VAL A 162 -6.80 -4.42 -4.13
CA VAL A 162 -5.63 -4.74 -4.96
C VAL A 162 -5.81 -4.25 -6.39
N VAL A 163 -6.99 -4.41 -6.96
CA VAL A 163 -7.30 -3.87 -8.31
C VAL A 163 -7.21 -2.33 -8.28
N ALA A 164 -7.83 -1.69 -7.28
CA ALA A 164 -7.77 -0.23 -7.15
C ALA A 164 -6.33 0.27 -6.95
N LEU A 165 -5.54 -0.41 -6.12
CA LEU A 165 -4.12 -0.09 -5.87
C LEU A 165 -3.28 -0.24 -7.15
N ALA A 166 -3.46 -1.31 -7.89
CA ALA A 166 -2.75 -1.51 -9.16
C ALA A 166 -3.09 -0.40 -10.18
N CYS A 167 -4.36 0.01 -10.27
CA CYS A 167 -4.78 1.13 -11.10
C CYS A 167 -4.21 2.47 -10.61
N LEU A 168 -4.17 2.68 -9.28
CA LEU A 168 -3.57 3.87 -8.67
C LEU A 168 -2.10 4.00 -9.03
N ASP A 169 -1.32 2.93 -8.87
CA ASP A 169 0.10 2.89 -9.22
C ASP A 169 0.33 3.02 -10.73
N PHE A 170 -0.52 2.37 -11.53
CA PHE A 170 -0.49 2.50 -12.98
C PHE A 170 -0.70 3.95 -13.43
N SER A 171 -1.59 4.69 -12.77
CA SER A 171 -1.84 6.11 -13.07
C SER A 171 -0.59 6.98 -12.93
N VAL A 172 0.30 6.66 -11.97
CA VAL A 172 1.60 7.35 -11.80
C VAL A 172 2.54 7.06 -12.97
N ARG A 173 2.58 5.80 -13.42
CA ARG A 173 3.44 5.40 -14.55
C ARG A 173 3.07 6.09 -15.84
N VAL A 174 1.77 6.25 -16.12
CA VAL A 174 1.27 6.79 -17.38
C VAL A 174 1.25 8.32 -17.36
N TYR A 175 0.72 8.91 -16.31
CA TYR A 175 0.38 10.33 -16.26
C TYR A 175 1.19 11.13 -15.24
N GLY A 176 1.82 10.46 -14.26
CA GLY A 176 2.47 11.12 -13.13
C GLY A 176 3.93 11.54 -13.38
N LYS A 177 4.49 11.30 -14.57
CA LYS A 177 5.91 11.60 -14.89
C LYS A 177 6.28 13.06 -14.66
N ASN A 178 5.37 13.98 -14.99
CA ASN A 178 5.58 15.43 -14.91
C ASN A 178 5.04 16.05 -13.61
N GLU A 179 4.41 15.25 -12.73
CA GLU A 179 3.87 15.71 -11.46
C GLU A 179 4.87 15.56 -10.33
N ARG A 180 4.83 16.49 -9.39
CA ARG A 180 5.69 16.40 -8.20
C ARG A 180 5.14 15.36 -7.22
N THR A 181 6.04 14.62 -6.60
CA THR A 181 5.72 13.60 -5.58
C THR A 181 4.79 14.13 -4.49
N VAL A 182 5.12 15.32 -3.99
CA VAL A 182 4.39 15.99 -2.91
C VAL A 182 2.94 16.28 -3.34
N ALA A 183 2.74 16.78 -4.58
CA ALA A 183 1.42 17.03 -5.12
C ALA A 183 0.59 15.74 -5.26
N LEU A 184 1.21 14.66 -5.75
CA LEU A 184 0.53 13.36 -5.89
C LEU A 184 0.03 12.81 -4.54
N THR A 185 0.84 12.94 -3.47
CA THR A 185 0.44 12.54 -2.12
C THR A 185 -0.62 13.47 -1.54
N PHE A 186 -0.35 14.78 -1.58
CA PHE A 186 -1.19 15.81 -0.95
C PHE A 186 -2.63 15.76 -1.47
N TYR A 187 -2.82 15.82 -2.79
CA TYR A 187 -4.17 15.81 -3.38
C TYR A 187 -4.90 14.48 -3.17
N SER A 188 -4.19 13.35 -3.25
CA SER A 188 -4.82 12.05 -3.00
C SER A 188 -5.32 11.93 -1.57
N MET A 189 -4.53 12.37 -0.57
CA MET A 189 -4.92 12.31 0.84
C MET A 189 -6.04 13.28 1.19
N ILE A 190 -5.98 14.54 0.70
CA ILE A 190 -7.08 15.50 0.88
C ILE A 190 -8.37 14.97 0.31
N PHE A 191 -8.34 14.46 -0.92
CA PHE A 191 -9.52 13.94 -1.60
C PHE A 191 -10.12 12.77 -0.84
N THR A 192 -9.29 11.80 -0.45
CA THR A 192 -9.69 10.64 0.34
C THR A 192 -10.27 11.05 1.69
N GLY A 193 -9.57 11.91 2.42
CA GLY A 193 -10.04 12.43 3.71
C GLY A 193 -11.38 13.16 3.59
N THR A 194 -11.55 13.97 2.55
CA THR A 194 -12.80 14.72 2.32
C THR A 194 -13.97 13.80 2.01
N ILE A 195 -13.77 12.79 1.15
CA ILE A 195 -14.83 11.82 0.85
C ILE A 195 -15.25 11.09 2.13
N PHE A 196 -14.31 10.55 2.88
CA PHE A 196 -14.64 9.84 4.11
C PHE A 196 -15.23 10.77 5.18
N PHE A 197 -14.81 12.02 5.26
CA PHE A 197 -15.41 13.01 6.14
C PHE A 197 -16.89 13.23 5.83
N ILE A 198 -17.24 13.41 4.55
CA ILE A 198 -18.63 13.58 4.12
C ILE A 198 -19.49 12.37 4.53
N PHE A 199 -18.98 11.15 4.34
CA PHE A 199 -19.70 9.92 4.73
C PHE A 199 -19.74 9.67 6.25
N SER A 200 -18.91 10.35 7.01
CA SER A 200 -18.80 10.16 8.46
C SER A 200 -19.31 11.32 9.30
N ILE A 201 -19.81 12.41 8.69
CA ILE A 201 -20.15 13.66 9.37
C ILE A 201 -21.08 13.47 10.59
N ASN A 202 -22.00 12.53 10.49
CA ASN A 202 -22.96 12.21 11.57
C ASN A 202 -22.41 11.18 12.59
N ASN A 203 -21.17 10.72 12.42
CA ASN A 203 -20.60 9.62 13.21
C ASN A 203 -19.38 10.03 14.04
N PHE A 204 -19.02 11.32 14.06
CA PHE A 204 -17.94 11.85 14.90
C PHE A 204 -18.32 12.00 16.38
N GLN A 205 -19.52 11.59 16.76
CA GLN A 205 -20.00 11.69 18.14
C GLN A 205 -19.29 10.61 18.98
N ASN A 206 -18.94 11.00 20.22
CA ASN A 206 -18.38 10.10 21.25
C ASN A 206 -17.00 9.48 20.95
N ILE A 207 -16.17 10.13 20.16
CA ILE A 207 -14.78 9.70 20.01
C ILE A 207 -14.01 10.09 21.28
N LEU A 208 -13.44 9.09 21.96
CA LEU A 208 -12.56 9.36 23.09
C LEU A 208 -11.27 10.05 22.60
N PHE A 209 -10.81 11.05 23.33
CA PHE A 209 -9.61 11.80 22.95
C PHE A 209 -8.38 10.88 22.75
N LYS A 210 -8.25 9.84 23.59
CA LYS A 210 -7.20 8.83 23.43
C LYS A 210 -7.28 8.14 22.07
N ASP A 211 -8.47 7.73 21.65
CA ASP A 211 -8.67 6.99 20.40
C ASP A 211 -8.51 7.89 19.18
N PHE A 212 -8.92 9.15 19.30
CA PHE A 212 -8.60 10.18 18.31
C PHE A 212 -7.09 10.31 18.09
N LEU A 213 -6.29 10.37 19.16
CA LEU A 213 -4.83 10.43 19.05
C LEU A 213 -4.23 9.16 18.42
N ILE A 214 -4.84 8.00 18.68
CA ILE A 214 -4.44 6.73 18.05
C ILE A 214 -4.70 6.79 16.54
N MET A 215 -5.88 7.25 16.10
CA MET A 215 -6.19 7.44 14.67
C MET A 215 -5.25 8.45 13.99
N VAL A 216 -4.96 9.56 14.67
CA VAL A 216 -4.00 10.57 14.21
C VAL A 216 -2.61 9.96 14.06
N SER A 217 -2.16 9.15 15.01
CA SER A 217 -0.84 8.51 14.95
C SER A 217 -0.71 7.57 13.74
N ALA A 218 -1.74 6.78 13.44
CA ALA A 218 -1.78 5.94 12.24
C ALA A 218 -1.64 6.78 10.96
N GLY A 219 -2.39 7.87 10.85
CA GLY A 219 -2.30 8.77 9.70
C GLY A 219 -0.93 9.46 9.57
N LEU A 220 -0.32 9.89 10.67
CA LEU A 220 1.03 10.45 10.67
C LEU A 220 2.06 9.44 10.12
N LEU A 221 1.97 8.18 10.56
CA LEU A 221 2.83 7.09 10.07
C LEU A 221 2.62 6.85 8.58
N ASP A 222 1.37 6.78 8.12
CA ASP A 222 1.02 6.65 6.71
C ASP A 222 1.58 7.80 5.86
N GLY A 223 1.44 9.03 6.32
CA GLY A 223 1.95 10.21 5.63
C GLY A 223 3.48 10.19 5.48
N VAL A 224 4.20 9.86 6.56
CA VAL A 224 5.67 9.71 6.53
C VAL A 224 6.07 8.55 5.62
N ALA A 225 5.40 7.40 5.76
CA ALA A 225 5.66 6.21 4.94
C ALA A 225 5.47 6.51 3.45
N MET A 226 4.38 7.17 3.08
CA MET A 226 4.09 7.56 1.69
C MET A 226 5.14 8.49 1.12
N MET A 227 5.62 9.48 1.88
CA MET A 227 6.67 10.38 1.43
C MET A 227 7.99 9.63 1.19
N ILE A 228 8.39 8.75 2.12
CA ILE A 228 9.59 7.92 1.99
C ILE A 228 9.43 6.94 0.80
N LEU A 229 8.27 6.33 0.67
CA LEU A 229 7.94 5.42 -0.42
C LEU A 229 8.13 6.07 -1.78
N ILE A 230 7.47 7.20 -2.01
CA ILE A 230 7.53 7.91 -3.29
C ILE A 230 8.94 8.47 -3.54
N TYR A 231 9.66 8.90 -2.49
CA TYR A 231 11.07 9.28 -2.61
C TYR A 231 11.92 8.12 -3.10
N SER A 232 11.70 6.93 -2.56
CA SER A 232 12.42 5.71 -2.92
C SER A 232 12.08 5.23 -4.33
N LEU A 233 10.78 5.16 -4.67
CA LEU A 233 10.27 4.77 -5.99
C LEU A 233 10.91 5.53 -7.16
N ARG A 234 11.19 6.81 -6.98
CA ARG A 234 11.81 7.64 -8.03
C ARG A 234 13.30 7.42 -8.21
N ARG A 235 13.96 6.72 -7.28
CA ARG A 235 15.43 6.57 -7.24
C ARG A 235 15.90 5.14 -7.40
N ILE A 236 14.99 4.19 -7.26
CA ILE A 236 15.28 2.77 -7.48
C ILE A 236 14.50 2.31 -8.70
N GLU A 237 15.05 1.38 -9.44
CA GLU A 237 14.31 0.67 -10.48
C GLU A 237 13.08 -0.02 -9.88
N ALA A 238 11.95 0.00 -10.59
CA ALA A 238 10.68 -0.55 -10.11
C ALA A 238 10.79 -2.01 -9.64
N SER A 239 11.67 -2.78 -10.27
CA SER A 239 11.97 -4.17 -9.92
C SER A 239 12.63 -4.33 -8.54
N PHE A 240 13.53 -3.42 -8.18
CA PHE A 240 14.14 -3.41 -6.85
C PHE A 240 13.16 -2.92 -5.78
N PHE A 241 12.29 -2.01 -6.13
CA PHE A 241 11.27 -1.51 -5.23
C PHE A 241 10.29 -2.62 -4.80
N SER A 242 9.92 -3.52 -5.71
CA SER A 242 9.06 -4.66 -5.38
C SER A 242 9.62 -5.51 -4.23
N ILE A 243 10.96 -5.68 -4.14
CA ILE A 243 11.58 -6.44 -3.05
C ILE A 243 11.35 -5.77 -1.69
N THR A 244 11.47 -4.43 -1.63
CA THR A 244 11.19 -3.70 -0.37
C THR A 244 9.72 -3.83 0.04
N HIS A 245 8.82 -3.86 -0.92
CA HIS A 245 7.39 -4.06 -0.68
C HIS A 245 7.09 -5.42 -0.05
N TYR A 246 7.73 -6.49 -0.53
CA TYR A 246 7.52 -7.84 0.04
C TYR A 246 7.98 -7.98 1.50
N SER A 247 8.78 -7.04 2.03
CA SER A 247 9.11 -7.01 3.45
C SER A 247 7.87 -6.87 4.36
N GLN A 248 6.77 -6.30 3.86
CA GLN A 248 5.50 -6.23 4.59
C GLN A 248 4.96 -7.59 5.00
N ILE A 249 5.20 -8.65 4.22
CA ILE A 249 4.79 -10.02 4.60
C ILE A 249 5.47 -10.42 5.91
N ILE A 250 6.78 -10.17 5.99
CA ILE A 250 7.57 -10.53 7.18
C ILE A 250 7.06 -9.74 8.39
N PHE A 251 6.89 -8.43 8.24
CA PHE A 251 6.38 -7.57 9.30
C PHE A 251 4.96 -7.98 9.72
N GLY A 252 4.08 -8.28 8.74
CA GLY A 252 2.71 -8.72 8.99
C GLY A 252 2.64 -10.04 9.75
N ILE A 253 3.49 -11.02 9.41
CA ILE A 253 3.59 -12.30 10.13
C ILE A 253 4.04 -12.06 11.58
N VAL A 254 5.10 -11.28 11.77
CA VAL A 254 5.60 -10.95 13.11
C VAL A 254 4.51 -10.27 13.94
N ILE A 255 3.83 -9.28 13.40
CA ILE A 255 2.75 -8.58 14.10
C ILE A 255 1.55 -9.50 14.38
N SER A 256 1.18 -10.36 13.41
CA SER A 256 0.11 -11.35 13.61
C SER A 256 0.38 -12.25 14.82
N ILE A 257 1.61 -12.71 14.99
CA ILE A 257 2.01 -13.57 16.13
C ILE A 257 2.01 -12.77 17.44
N PHE A 258 2.73 -11.63 17.49
CA PHE A 258 3.01 -10.96 18.76
C PHE A 258 1.90 -10.05 19.26
N ILE A 259 1.09 -9.46 18.35
CA ILE A 259 0.03 -8.51 18.71
C ILE A 259 -1.34 -9.17 18.67
N PHE A 260 -1.61 -9.99 17.63
CA PHE A 260 -2.93 -10.59 17.44
C PHE A 260 -3.01 -12.06 17.90
N ASN A 261 -1.90 -12.65 18.42
CA ASN A 261 -1.81 -14.07 18.82
C ASN A 261 -2.26 -15.04 17.72
N HIS A 262 -2.15 -14.62 16.46
CA HIS A 262 -2.47 -15.44 15.29
C HIS A 262 -1.19 -16.05 14.72
N TYR A 263 -1.08 -17.39 14.82
CA TYR A 263 0.04 -18.15 14.28
C TYR A 263 -0.29 -18.57 12.85
N PRO A 264 0.51 -18.11 11.84
CA PRO A 264 0.25 -18.44 10.46
C PRO A 264 0.29 -19.95 10.20
N SER A 265 -0.68 -20.43 9.46
CA SER A 265 -0.70 -21.82 9.00
C SER A 265 0.40 -22.08 7.94
N PRO A 266 0.78 -23.35 7.71
CA PRO A 266 1.71 -23.69 6.64
C PRO A 266 1.25 -23.20 5.26
N ILE A 267 -0.05 -23.12 5.01
CA ILE A 267 -0.64 -22.64 3.76
C ILE A 267 -0.45 -21.12 3.60
N GLU A 268 -0.64 -20.34 4.67
CA GLU A 268 -0.37 -18.90 4.66
C GLU A 268 1.11 -18.62 4.40
N LEU A 269 2.01 -19.37 5.05
CA LEU A 269 3.45 -19.27 4.84
C LEU A 269 3.86 -19.66 3.40
N LEU A 270 3.25 -20.71 2.84
CA LEU A 270 3.49 -21.11 1.47
C LEU A 270 3.03 -20.03 0.48
N GLY A 271 1.84 -19.46 0.66
CA GLY A 271 1.35 -18.35 -0.14
C GLY A 271 2.26 -17.12 -0.07
N ALA A 272 2.73 -16.76 1.13
CA ALA A 272 3.71 -15.68 1.32
C ALA A 272 5.01 -15.95 0.55
N ALA A 273 5.56 -17.16 0.64
CA ALA A 273 6.76 -17.57 -0.10
C ALA A 273 6.55 -17.49 -1.62
N MET A 274 5.40 -17.95 -2.13
CA MET A 274 5.06 -17.88 -3.56
C MET A 274 5.02 -16.44 -4.07
N ILE A 275 4.46 -15.49 -3.31
CA ILE A 275 4.45 -14.06 -3.66
C ILE A 275 5.87 -13.50 -3.71
N ILE A 276 6.72 -13.81 -2.72
CA ILE A 276 8.12 -13.37 -2.70
C ILE A 276 8.88 -13.90 -3.92
N VAL A 277 8.71 -15.19 -4.23
CA VAL A 277 9.36 -15.81 -5.40
C VAL A 277 8.84 -15.20 -6.70
N SER A 278 7.53 -14.95 -6.81
CA SER A 278 6.92 -14.27 -7.94
C SER A 278 7.59 -12.91 -8.21
N GLY A 279 7.75 -12.09 -7.18
CA GLY A 279 8.42 -10.80 -7.29
C GLY A 279 9.89 -10.92 -7.68
N TYR A 280 10.60 -11.89 -7.11
CA TYR A 280 12.01 -12.15 -7.44
C TYR A 280 12.19 -12.54 -8.91
N LEU A 281 11.28 -13.32 -9.49
CA LEU A 281 11.35 -13.71 -10.91
C LEU A 281 11.26 -12.52 -11.87
N ILE A 282 10.41 -11.53 -11.55
CA ILE A 282 10.35 -10.29 -12.33
C ILE A 282 11.66 -9.51 -12.19
N TYR A 283 12.14 -9.37 -10.96
CA TYR A 283 13.39 -8.66 -10.68
C TYR A 283 14.60 -9.26 -11.37
N ALA A 284 14.82 -10.57 -11.24
CA ALA A 284 15.98 -11.26 -11.78
C ALA A 284 16.09 -11.13 -13.31
N LYS A 285 14.95 -11.06 -14.01
CA LYS A 285 14.94 -10.87 -15.47
C LYS A 285 15.28 -9.43 -15.86
N LEU A 286 14.74 -8.44 -15.14
CA LEU A 286 15.02 -7.03 -15.42
C LEU A 286 16.51 -6.71 -15.20
N LYS A 287 17.15 -7.33 -14.20
CA LYS A 287 18.61 -7.21 -13.97
C LYS A 287 19.45 -7.77 -15.12
N LYS A 288 18.92 -8.74 -15.89
CA LYS A 288 19.64 -9.31 -17.05
C LYS A 288 19.44 -8.50 -18.33
N LEU A 289 18.48 -7.59 -18.37
CA LEU A 289 18.15 -6.76 -19.55
C LEU A 289 18.82 -5.38 -19.48
N ASN A 290 19.27 -4.95 -18.31
CA ASN A 290 20.12 -3.78 -18.05
C ASN A 290 21.57 -4.18 -17.89
#